data_6d848d44355e9c5c99f7c60bf298fcee
#
_entry.id   6d848d44355e9c5c99f7c60bf298fcee
#
_cell.length_a   1.000
_cell.length_b   1.000
_cell.length_c   1.000
_cell.angle_alpha   90.00
_cell.angle_beta   90.00
_cell.angle_gamma   90.00
#
_symmetry.space_group_name_H-M   'P 1'
#
loop_
_entity.id
_entity.type
_entity.pdbx_description
1 polymer ?
#
loop_
_entity_poly.entity_id
_entity_poly.type
_entity_poly.pdbx_seq_one_letter_code
_entity_poly.pdbx_strand_id
1 'polypeptide(L)'
;MLTIGCHLSDRDGYLGMAKAAVSIDANTFQFFTRNPRGGRAKAIDPKDIAAFAAYAPEHGIERILAHAPYTLNPASDKQQTRDFALMVLAEDLGRMEETPHQLYNMHPGNAVGQPCEVAIAKIADALNQSLLPHQTTTLLLETTLLLETMSGKGSEIGGTFEELAAIIAQVELESHVGVCLDTCHVWDAGYDIVGDLDGVLEEFDRVIGLDRLHAIHLNDSMNARGSHKDRHARIGEGEIGFKALAAVTNHPKLRDLPFYLETPNPDLAGYAEEIAALRRAHE
;
A
#
# COMPACT_ATOMS: atom_id res chain seq x y z
N MET A 1 10.96 -8.23 15.61
CA MET A 1 11.93 -7.75 14.56
C MET A 1 11.13 -6.87 13.62
N LEU A 2 11.67 -5.73 13.18
CA LEU A 2 10.97 -4.83 12.26
C LEU A 2 10.73 -5.51 10.91
N THR A 3 9.47 -5.63 10.48
CA THR A 3 9.10 -6.11 9.13
C THR A 3 9.17 -4.92 8.19
N ILE A 4 10.24 -4.86 7.37
CA ILE A 4 10.51 -3.72 6.49
C ILE A 4 11.10 -4.16 5.16
N GLY A 5 10.66 -3.52 4.08
CA GLY A 5 11.18 -3.70 2.73
C GLY A 5 10.97 -2.47 1.86
N CYS A 6 11.15 -2.62 0.56
CA CYS A 6 10.99 -1.53 -0.39
C CYS A 6 10.27 -1.98 -1.66
N HIS A 7 9.97 -1.01 -2.52
CA HIS A 7 9.39 -1.28 -3.84
C HIS A 7 10.45 -1.87 -4.78
N LEU A 8 10.18 -3.08 -5.28
CA LEU A 8 11.07 -3.84 -6.16
C LEU A 8 10.48 -4.00 -7.57
N SER A 9 11.35 -4.19 -8.54
CA SER A 9 10.94 -4.52 -9.90
C SER A 9 10.57 -5.99 -10.01
N ASP A 10 9.43 -6.31 -10.65
CA ASP A 10 8.96 -7.66 -10.95
C ASP A 10 9.70 -8.33 -12.12
N ARG A 11 10.75 -7.67 -12.66
CA ARG A 11 11.48 -8.12 -13.85
C ARG A 11 11.96 -9.56 -13.74
N ASP A 12 12.53 -9.91 -12.59
CA ASP A 12 13.15 -11.21 -12.34
C ASP A 12 12.24 -12.19 -11.58
N GLY A 13 10.94 -11.88 -11.52
CA GLY A 13 9.90 -12.70 -10.89
C GLY A 13 9.90 -12.64 -9.37
N TYR A 14 9.05 -13.45 -8.74
CA TYR A 14 8.86 -13.46 -7.28
C TYR A 14 10.11 -13.91 -6.53
N LEU A 15 10.76 -14.98 -7.00
CA LEU A 15 12.02 -15.45 -6.40
C LEU A 15 13.13 -14.40 -6.54
N GLY A 16 13.19 -13.71 -7.69
CA GLY A 16 14.15 -12.64 -7.91
C GLY A 16 13.95 -11.47 -6.95
N MET A 17 12.69 -11.04 -6.74
CA MET A 17 12.34 -10.00 -5.76
C MET A 17 12.69 -10.43 -4.33
N ALA A 18 12.38 -11.67 -3.92
CA ALA A 18 12.72 -12.18 -2.60
C ALA A 18 14.24 -12.17 -2.36
N LYS A 19 15.04 -12.61 -3.33
CA LYS A 19 16.50 -12.55 -3.25
C LYS A 19 17.04 -11.13 -3.18
N ALA A 20 16.46 -10.21 -3.95
CA ALA A 20 16.81 -8.79 -3.89
C ALA A 20 16.50 -8.20 -2.49
N ALA A 21 15.32 -8.50 -1.92
CA ALA A 21 14.98 -8.09 -0.57
C ALA A 21 15.98 -8.60 0.47
N VAL A 22 16.28 -9.90 0.47
CA VAL A 22 17.27 -10.50 1.38
C VAL A 22 18.65 -9.86 1.23
N SER A 23 19.07 -9.49 0.01
CA SER A 23 20.38 -8.89 -0.23
C SER A 23 20.57 -7.52 0.41
N ILE A 24 19.47 -6.84 0.78
CA ILE A 24 19.46 -5.53 1.44
C ILE A 24 18.94 -5.60 2.88
N ASP A 25 18.96 -6.79 3.51
CA ASP A 25 18.44 -7.01 4.86
C ASP A 25 16.96 -6.66 5.04
N ALA A 26 16.18 -6.72 3.94
CA ALA A 26 14.72 -6.62 3.98
C ALA A 26 14.08 -7.99 4.21
N ASN A 27 12.95 -8.03 4.91
CA ASN A 27 12.16 -9.23 5.19
C ASN A 27 10.73 -9.15 4.64
N THR A 28 10.49 -8.18 3.80
CA THR A 28 9.30 -8.02 2.96
C THR A 28 9.64 -7.19 1.73
N PHE A 29 8.70 -7.04 0.80
CA PHE A 29 8.84 -6.13 -0.34
C PHE A 29 7.47 -5.78 -0.95
N GLN A 30 7.46 -4.70 -1.72
CA GLN A 30 6.33 -4.27 -2.54
C GLN A 30 6.70 -4.37 -4.02
N PHE A 31 5.71 -4.55 -4.89
CA PHE A 31 5.91 -4.58 -6.35
C PHE A 31 4.63 -4.19 -7.09
N PHE A 32 4.75 -3.75 -8.35
CA PHE A 32 3.58 -3.58 -9.20
C PHE A 32 3.15 -4.90 -9.84
N THR A 33 1.86 -5.19 -9.82
CA THR A 33 1.26 -6.37 -10.47
C THR A 33 1.41 -6.35 -11.98
N ARG A 34 1.56 -5.15 -12.55
CA ARG A 34 1.65 -4.87 -13.99
C ARG A 34 2.43 -3.58 -14.21
N ASN A 35 2.67 -3.23 -15.48
CA ASN A 35 3.28 -1.94 -15.80
C ASN A 35 2.48 -0.80 -15.15
N PRO A 36 3.09 0.01 -14.25
CA PRO A 36 2.37 1.03 -13.49
C PRO A 36 1.79 2.17 -14.34
N ARG A 37 2.27 2.32 -15.58
CA ARG A 37 1.77 3.31 -16.55
C ARG A 37 0.99 2.69 -17.70
N GLY A 38 0.67 1.40 -17.60
CA GLY A 38 -0.05 0.65 -18.64
C GLY A 38 -0.87 -0.48 -18.05
N GLY A 39 -1.67 -1.16 -18.89
CA GLY A 39 -2.59 -2.21 -18.44
C GLY A 39 -2.07 -3.63 -18.58
N ARG A 40 -0.87 -3.82 -19.16
CA ARG A 40 -0.37 -5.18 -19.46
C ARG A 40 0.32 -5.79 -18.24
N ALA A 41 -0.16 -6.95 -17.79
CA ALA A 41 0.49 -7.80 -16.81
C ALA A 41 1.41 -8.83 -17.51
N LYS A 42 2.53 -9.17 -16.86
CA LYS A 42 3.39 -10.28 -17.26
C LYS A 42 2.73 -11.60 -16.88
N ALA A 43 2.88 -12.64 -17.70
CA ALA A 43 2.41 -13.97 -17.31
C ALA A 43 3.14 -14.46 -16.05
N ILE A 44 2.39 -15.05 -15.12
CA ILE A 44 2.96 -15.71 -13.94
C ILE A 44 3.57 -17.04 -14.37
N ASP A 45 4.79 -17.31 -13.91
CA ASP A 45 5.43 -18.62 -14.08
C ASP A 45 5.19 -19.46 -12.82
N PRO A 46 4.43 -20.57 -12.90
CA PRO A 46 4.19 -21.43 -11.74
C PRO A 46 5.47 -22.01 -11.10
N LYS A 47 6.56 -22.13 -11.86
CA LYS A 47 7.84 -22.59 -11.32
C LYS A 47 8.50 -21.52 -10.46
N ASP A 48 8.37 -20.24 -10.85
CA ASP A 48 8.87 -19.12 -10.07
C ASP A 48 8.07 -18.97 -8.78
N ILE A 49 6.74 -19.10 -8.82
CA ILE A 49 5.89 -19.11 -7.62
C ILE A 49 6.28 -20.25 -6.67
N ALA A 50 6.45 -21.47 -7.18
CA ALA A 50 6.85 -22.61 -6.35
C ALA A 50 8.24 -22.40 -5.71
N ALA A 51 9.17 -21.82 -6.45
CA ALA A 51 10.51 -21.50 -5.96
C ALA A 51 10.48 -20.36 -4.91
N PHE A 52 9.65 -19.34 -5.12
CA PHE A 52 9.39 -18.30 -4.13
C PHE A 52 8.77 -18.86 -2.86
N ALA A 53 7.73 -19.69 -2.97
CA ALA A 53 7.04 -20.30 -1.82
C ALA A 53 7.96 -21.17 -0.96
N ALA A 54 8.96 -21.81 -1.57
CA ALA A 54 10.00 -22.55 -0.83
C ALA A 54 11.03 -21.60 -0.18
N TYR A 55 11.48 -20.58 -0.91
CA TYR A 55 12.55 -19.67 -0.49
C TYR A 55 12.12 -18.69 0.61
N ALA A 56 10.93 -18.09 0.49
CA ALA A 56 10.48 -17.01 1.34
C ALA A 56 10.47 -17.35 2.84
N PRO A 57 9.89 -18.49 3.30
CA PRO A 57 9.88 -18.85 4.71
C PRO A 57 11.28 -19.14 5.26
N GLU A 58 12.17 -19.73 4.46
CA GLU A 58 13.54 -20.05 4.87
C GLU A 58 14.41 -18.80 5.10
N HIS A 59 14.02 -17.68 4.48
CA HIS A 59 14.75 -16.41 4.55
C HIS A 59 13.99 -15.32 5.31
N GLY A 60 12.91 -15.69 6.00
CA GLY A 60 12.12 -14.75 6.80
C GLY A 60 11.39 -13.68 6.00
N ILE A 61 11.12 -13.94 4.71
CA ILE A 61 10.22 -13.06 3.93
C ILE A 61 8.79 -13.31 4.40
N GLU A 62 8.20 -12.28 4.95
CA GLU A 62 6.84 -12.29 5.47
C GLU A 62 5.84 -11.77 4.42
N ARG A 63 4.88 -10.97 4.84
CA ARG A 63 3.84 -10.44 3.95
C ARG A 63 4.44 -9.55 2.87
N ILE A 64 4.18 -9.88 1.61
CA ILE A 64 4.49 -9.02 0.48
C ILE A 64 3.27 -8.17 0.09
N LEU A 65 3.51 -7.01 -0.52
CA LEU A 65 2.48 -6.09 -0.95
C LEU A 65 2.51 -5.93 -2.47
N ALA A 66 1.44 -6.30 -3.14
CA ALA A 66 1.24 -5.95 -4.53
C ALA A 66 0.57 -4.60 -4.65
N HIS A 67 1.04 -3.74 -5.54
CA HIS A 67 0.47 -2.42 -5.77
C HIS A 67 -0.22 -2.34 -7.13
N ALA A 68 -1.42 -1.77 -7.16
CA ALA A 68 -2.16 -1.47 -8.38
C ALA A 68 -1.41 -0.46 -9.25
N PRO A 69 -1.61 -0.46 -10.57
CA PRO A 69 -1.02 0.54 -11.44
C PRO A 69 -1.61 1.94 -11.17
N TYR A 70 -0.82 3.00 -11.32
CA TYR A 70 -1.26 4.40 -11.18
C TYR A 70 -2.38 4.81 -12.15
N THR A 71 -2.58 4.03 -13.21
CA THR A 71 -3.65 4.27 -14.19
C THR A 71 -5.02 3.78 -13.74
N LEU A 72 -5.08 3.08 -12.61
CA LEU A 72 -6.34 2.61 -12.03
C LEU A 72 -7.15 3.79 -11.48
N ASN A 73 -8.37 3.99 -12.00
CA ASN A 73 -9.29 4.99 -11.47
C ASN A 73 -10.75 4.53 -11.57
N PRO A 74 -11.24 3.76 -10.59
CA PRO A 74 -12.63 3.32 -10.55
C PRO A 74 -13.62 4.47 -10.36
N ALA A 75 -13.17 5.61 -9.80
CA ALA A 75 -14.00 6.79 -9.59
C ALA A 75 -14.29 7.60 -10.87
N SER A 76 -13.61 7.29 -11.98
CA SER A 76 -13.70 8.11 -13.21
C SER A 76 -15.12 8.37 -13.70
N ASP A 77 -15.35 9.54 -14.30
CA ASP A 77 -16.58 9.87 -15.04
C ASP A 77 -16.70 9.09 -16.36
N LYS A 78 -15.55 8.64 -16.92
CA LYS A 78 -15.47 7.92 -18.18
C LYS A 78 -15.69 6.42 -17.99
N GLN A 79 -16.72 5.86 -18.67
CA GLN A 79 -17.03 4.43 -18.60
C GLN A 79 -15.84 3.56 -18.96
N GLN A 80 -15.13 3.85 -20.04
CA GLN A 80 -13.97 3.08 -20.49
C GLN A 80 -12.87 2.99 -19.40
N THR A 81 -12.66 4.06 -18.63
CA THR A 81 -11.69 4.06 -17.53
C THR A 81 -12.16 3.18 -16.37
N ARG A 82 -13.46 3.19 -16.07
CA ARG A 82 -14.04 2.30 -15.04
C ARG A 82 -14.00 0.84 -15.47
N ASP A 83 -14.35 0.53 -16.73
CA ASP A 83 -14.28 -0.83 -17.28
C ASP A 83 -12.85 -1.38 -17.21
N PHE A 84 -11.87 -0.53 -17.51
CA PHE A 84 -10.45 -0.87 -17.34
C PHE A 84 -10.10 -1.13 -15.87
N ALA A 85 -10.60 -0.31 -14.94
CA ALA A 85 -10.35 -0.48 -13.51
C ALA A 85 -10.95 -1.81 -12.99
N LEU A 86 -12.18 -2.14 -13.38
CA LEU A 86 -12.82 -3.42 -13.04
C LEU A 86 -12.03 -4.62 -13.57
N MET A 87 -11.61 -4.55 -14.85
CA MET A 87 -10.79 -5.61 -15.44
C MET A 87 -9.47 -5.79 -14.67
N VAL A 88 -8.80 -4.70 -14.33
CA VAL A 88 -7.52 -4.74 -13.60
C VAL A 88 -7.71 -5.32 -12.21
N LEU A 89 -8.70 -4.84 -11.45
CA LEU A 89 -8.97 -5.33 -10.09
C LEU A 89 -9.25 -6.84 -10.11
N ALA A 90 -10.15 -7.31 -10.96
CA ALA A 90 -10.50 -8.73 -11.04
C ALA A 90 -9.29 -9.59 -11.44
N GLU A 91 -8.49 -9.14 -12.41
CA GLU A 91 -7.30 -9.86 -12.86
C GLU A 91 -6.21 -9.87 -11.78
N ASP A 92 -5.93 -8.72 -11.15
CA ASP A 92 -4.87 -8.62 -10.14
C ASP A 92 -5.21 -9.37 -8.86
N LEU A 93 -6.45 -9.28 -8.36
CA LEU A 93 -6.89 -10.07 -7.21
C LEU A 93 -6.77 -11.57 -7.50
N GLY A 94 -7.18 -12.02 -8.71
CA GLY A 94 -6.99 -13.41 -9.13
C GLY A 94 -5.51 -13.83 -9.22
N ARG A 95 -4.62 -12.92 -9.61
CA ARG A 95 -3.17 -13.18 -9.63
C ARG A 95 -2.57 -13.31 -8.24
N MET A 96 -3.09 -12.56 -7.26
CA MET A 96 -2.63 -12.63 -5.88
C MET A 96 -2.98 -13.95 -5.19
N GLU A 97 -3.99 -14.68 -5.69
CA GLU A 97 -4.30 -16.04 -5.21
C GLU A 97 -3.17 -17.06 -5.48
N GLU A 98 -2.25 -16.77 -6.41
CA GLU A 98 -1.04 -17.59 -6.64
C GLU A 98 0.00 -17.42 -5.53
N THR A 99 -0.06 -16.32 -4.78
CA THR A 99 0.73 -16.05 -3.58
C THR A 99 -0.21 -15.69 -2.43
N PRO A 100 -0.90 -16.65 -1.86
CA PRO A 100 -1.94 -16.42 -0.86
C PRO A 100 -1.40 -15.75 0.42
N HIS A 101 -2.27 -15.13 1.23
CA HIS A 101 -2.01 -14.32 2.45
C HIS A 101 -1.29 -12.99 2.24
N GLN A 102 -1.17 -12.55 1.01
CA GLN A 102 -0.47 -11.33 0.71
C GLN A 102 -1.42 -10.13 0.69
N LEU A 103 -0.86 -8.95 0.55
CA LEU A 103 -1.61 -7.70 0.54
C LEU A 103 -1.69 -7.17 -0.89
N TYR A 104 -2.82 -6.55 -1.24
CA TYR A 104 -2.97 -5.82 -2.49
C TYR A 104 -3.42 -4.39 -2.19
N ASN A 105 -2.60 -3.41 -2.55
CA ASN A 105 -2.82 -1.99 -2.29
C ASN A 105 -3.26 -1.26 -3.55
N MET A 106 -4.17 -0.29 -3.40
CA MET A 106 -4.59 0.58 -4.48
C MET A 106 -4.87 2.01 -4.01
N HIS A 107 -4.55 2.98 -4.84
CA HIS A 107 -5.11 4.32 -4.69
C HIS A 107 -6.62 4.26 -4.94
N PRO A 108 -7.47 4.85 -4.10
CA PRO A 108 -8.92 4.81 -4.29
C PRO A 108 -9.35 5.40 -5.63
N GLY A 109 -8.69 6.46 -6.10
CA GLY A 109 -8.92 7.08 -7.39
C GLY A 109 -9.14 8.59 -7.31
N ASN A 110 -9.59 9.14 -8.44
CA ASN A 110 -9.80 10.59 -8.63
C ASN A 110 -11.21 10.90 -9.08
N ALA A 111 -11.86 11.86 -8.42
CA ALA A 111 -13.23 12.28 -8.74
C ALA A 111 -13.34 13.02 -10.09
N VAL A 112 -12.26 13.68 -10.54
CA VAL A 112 -12.21 14.40 -11.85
C VAL A 112 -13.43 15.32 -12.07
N GLY A 113 -13.68 16.21 -11.09
CA GLY A 113 -14.76 17.20 -11.18
C GLY A 113 -16.17 16.70 -10.82
N GLN A 114 -16.31 15.43 -10.42
CA GLN A 114 -17.55 14.90 -9.86
C GLN A 114 -17.65 15.24 -8.36
N PRO A 115 -18.86 15.24 -7.77
CA PRO A 115 -19.02 15.29 -6.34
C PRO A 115 -18.30 14.10 -5.66
N CYS A 116 -17.72 14.34 -4.48
CA CYS A 116 -16.94 13.34 -3.76
C CYS A 116 -17.76 12.08 -3.46
N GLU A 117 -19.01 12.24 -3.02
CA GLU A 117 -19.94 11.14 -2.75
C GLU A 117 -20.25 10.26 -3.97
N VAL A 118 -20.26 10.85 -5.17
CA VAL A 118 -20.43 10.09 -6.42
C VAL A 118 -19.19 9.27 -6.74
N ALA A 119 -18.02 9.84 -6.52
CA ALA A 119 -16.75 9.15 -6.71
C ALA A 119 -16.60 7.98 -5.71
N ILE A 120 -16.90 8.20 -4.43
CA ILE A 120 -16.90 7.19 -3.37
C ILE A 120 -17.84 6.03 -3.73
N ALA A 121 -19.07 6.31 -4.15
CA ALA A 121 -20.02 5.27 -4.53
C ALA A 121 -19.52 4.43 -5.73
N LYS A 122 -18.84 5.03 -6.69
CA LYS A 122 -18.24 4.30 -7.82
C LYS A 122 -17.07 3.42 -7.42
N ILE A 123 -16.25 3.88 -6.48
CA ILE A 123 -15.15 3.08 -5.93
C ILE A 123 -15.73 1.85 -5.21
N ALA A 124 -16.69 2.04 -4.32
CA ALA A 124 -17.34 0.97 -3.60
C ALA A 124 -18.04 -0.03 -4.54
N ASP A 125 -18.73 0.45 -5.58
CA ASP A 125 -19.34 -0.40 -6.62
C ASP A 125 -18.29 -1.23 -7.37
N ALA A 126 -17.14 -0.65 -7.72
CA ALA A 126 -16.05 -1.38 -8.36
C ALA A 126 -15.48 -2.47 -7.44
N LEU A 127 -15.35 -2.21 -6.15
CA LEU A 127 -14.91 -3.19 -5.16
C LEU A 127 -15.94 -4.31 -4.99
N ASN A 128 -17.24 -3.99 -4.91
CA ASN A 128 -18.33 -4.97 -4.82
C ASN A 128 -18.40 -5.89 -6.04
N GLN A 129 -18.03 -5.38 -7.22
CA GLN A 129 -17.97 -6.19 -8.44
C GLN A 129 -16.69 -7.04 -8.55
N SER A 130 -15.61 -6.66 -7.89
CA SER A 130 -14.29 -7.29 -8.02
C SER A 130 -13.96 -8.26 -6.89
N LEU A 131 -14.44 -7.99 -5.68
CA LEU A 131 -14.26 -8.86 -4.51
C LEU A 131 -15.21 -10.05 -4.60
N LEU A 132 -14.68 -11.26 -4.37
CA LEU A 132 -15.46 -12.49 -4.39
C LEU A 132 -15.43 -13.19 -3.04
N PRO A 133 -16.58 -13.71 -2.53
CA PRO A 133 -16.65 -14.38 -1.23
C PRO A 133 -15.72 -15.60 -1.06
N HIS A 134 -15.25 -16.15 -2.16
CA HIS A 134 -14.38 -17.33 -2.23
C HIS A 134 -12.98 -17.00 -2.78
N GLN A 135 -12.56 -15.74 -2.78
CA GLN A 135 -11.14 -15.37 -2.93
C GLN A 135 -10.29 -15.93 -1.78
N THR A 136 -10.94 -16.59 -0.84
CA THR A 136 -10.34 -17.54 0.08
C THR A 136 -10.34 -18.91 -0.59
N THR A 137 -9.39 -19.20 -1.43
CA THR A 137 -9.24 -20.57 -1.92
C THR A 137 -8.86 -21.47 -0.77
N THR A 138 -9.84 -22.25 -0.33
CA THR A 138 -9.73 -23.49 0.44
C THR A 138 -8.46 -23.59 1.32
N LEU A 139 -8.63 -23.38 2.63
CA LEU A 139 -7.66 -23.53 3.69
C LEU A 139 -6.70 -22.34 3.93
N LEU A 140 -7.17 -21.38 4.71
CA LEU A 140 -6.37 -20.54 5.60
C LEU A 140 -5.74 -19.25 5.03
N LEU A 141 -6.22 -18.65 3.90
CA LEU A 141 -5.38 -17.59 3.35
C LEU A 141 -6.21 -16.48 2.64
N GLU A 142 -6.36 -15.33 3.29
CA GLU A 142 -7.10 -14.19 2.77
C GLU A 142 -6.15 -13.17 2.13
N THR A 143 -6.35 -12.81 0.85
CA THR A 143 -5.75 -11.61 0.28
C THR A 143 -6.56 -10.41 0.73
N THR A 144 -5.96 -9.52 1.51
CA THR A 144 -6.60 -8.28 1.95
C THR A 144 -6.34 -7.19 0.92
N LEU A 145 -7.40 -6.60 0.36
CA LEU A 145 -7.31 -5.40 -0.45
C LEU A 145 -7.16 -4.19 0.48
N LEU A 146 -6.15 -3.37 0.24
CA LEU A 146 -5.88 -2.15 1.00
C LEU A 146 -6.26 -0.91 0.18
N LEU A 147 -6.97 0.03 0.82
CA LEU A 147 -7.15 1.37 0.33
C LEU A 147 -6.03 2.25 0.91
N GLU A 148 -5.28 2.92 0.04
CA GLU A 148 -4.21 3.80 0.48
C GLU A 148 -4.75 5.16 0.94
N THR A 149 -4.20 5.69 2.04
CA THR A 149 -4.40 7.09 2.40
C THR A 149 -3.75 7.98 1.36
N MET A 150 -4.43 9.05 0.94
CA MET A 150 -3.97 9.92 -0.14
C MET A 150 -3.62 11.31 0.37
N SER A 151 -2.81 12.05 -0.39
CA SER A 151 -2.42 13.43 -0.06
C SER A 151 -3.53 14.46 -0.25
N GLY A 152 -4.64 14.07 -0.88
CA GLY A 152 -5.73 14.99 -1.24
C GLY A 152 -5.35 15.94 -2.38
N LYS A 153 -4.43 15.53 -3.25
CA LYS A 153 -3.98 16.32 -4.39
C LYS A 153 -5.06 16.42 -5.46
N GLY A 154 -5.46 17.63 -5.77
CA GLY A 154 -6.45 17.90 -6.81
C GLY A 154 -7.82 17.34 -6.43
N SER A 155 -8.23 16.22 -7.02
CA SER A 155 -9.51 15.53 -6.78
C SER A 155 -9.34 14.07 -6.37
N GLU A 156 -8.20 13.75 -5.78
CA GLU A 156 -7.96 12.43 -5.18
C GLU A 156 -8.97 12.15 -4.06
N ILE A 157 -9.45 10.90 -4.01
CA ILE A 157 -10.29 10.38 -2.93
C ILE A 157 -9.41 9.60 -1.96
N GLY A 158 -9.70 9.72 -0.67
CA GLY A 158 -8.89 9.12 0.40
C GLY A 158 -7.93 10.09 1.07
N GLY A 159 -8.08 11.38 0.80
CA GLY A 159 -7.33 12.46 1.47
C GLY A 159 -7.73 12.67 2.93
N THR A 160 -8.87 12.12 3.35
CA THR A 160 -9.31 12.09 4.74
C THR A 160 -9.68 10.67 5.16
N PHE A 161 -9.61 10.38 6.46
CA PHE A 161 -10.03 9.09 7.00
C PHE A 161 -11.53 8.84 6.80
N GLU A 162 -12.34 9.90 6.82
CA GLU A 162 -13.79 9.85 6.56
C GLU A 162 -14.11 9.39 5.13
N GLU A 163 -13.31 9.80 4.13
CA GLU A 163 -13.51 9.35 2.76
C GLU A 163 -13.24 7.84 2.62
N LEU A 164 -12.17 7.32 3.26
CA LEU A 164 -11.87 5.88 3.29
C LEU A 164 -12.97 5.11 4.03
N ALA A 165 -13.39 5.58 5.20
CA ALA A 165 -14.49 4.99 5.95
C ALA A 165 -15.79 4.97 5.14
N ALA A 166 -16.09 6.03 4.38
CA ALA A 166 -17.27 6.11 3.54
C ALA A 166 -17.23 5.14 2.34
N ILE A 167 -16.04 4.83 1.80
CA ILE A 167 -15.88 3.77 0.80
C ILE A 167 -16.15 2.40 1.46
N ILE A 168 -15.45 2.10 2.56
CA ILE A 168 -15.52 0.80 3.26
C ILE A 168 -16.97 0.50 3.67
N ALA A 169 -17.69 1.48 4.20
CA ALA A 169 -19.08 1.32 4.63
C ALA A 169 -20.07 0.95 3.49
N GLN A 170 -19.69 1.11 2.23
CA GLN A 170 -20.49 0.74 1.06
C GLN A 170 -20.02 -0.57 0.40
N VAL A 171 -18.97 -1.22 0.94
CA VAL A 171 -18.47 -2.50 0.42
C VAL A 171 -19.16 -3.64 1.12
N GLU A 172 -19.77 -4.56 0.35
CA GLU A 172 -20.51 -5.72 0.88
C GLU A 172 -19.61 -6.71 1.62
N LEU A 173 -18.39 -6.92 1.09
CA LEU A 173 -17.34 -7.76 1.69
C LEU A 173 -16.33 -6.90 2.44
N GLU A 174 -16.78 -6.03 3.33
CA GLU A 174 -15.93 -5.06 4.03
C GLU A 174 -14.80 -5.70 4.85
N SER A 175 -14.99 -6.93 5.33
CA SER A 175 -13.95 -7.68 6.05
C SER A 175 -12.72 -8.02 5.19
N HIS A 176 -12.83 -7.93 3.86
CA HIS A 176 -11.74 -8.12 2.92
C HIS A 176 -11.02 -6.81 2.56
N VAL A 177 -11.46 -5.69 3.14
CA VAL A 177 -10.90 -4.36 2.85
C VAL A 177 -10.23 -3.80 4.09
N GLY A 178 -8.95 -3.51 3.99
CA GLY A 178 -8.16 -2.81 4.99
C GLY A 178 -7.63 -1.47 4.46
N VAL A 179 -6.68 -0.90 5.20
CA VAL A 179 -6.04 0.37 4.86
C VAL A 179 -4.51 0.21 4.88
N CYS A 180 -3.84 0.84 3.93
CA CYS A 180 -2.43 1.17 3.97
C CYS A 180 -2.28 2.65 4.30
N LEU A 181 -1.55 2.98 5.35
CA LEU A 181 -1.27 4.36 5.72
C LEU A 181 0.09 4.76 5.12
N ASP A 182 0.08 5.77 4.24
CA ASP A 182 1.31 6.39 3.74
C ASP A 182 1.66 7.62 4.57
N THR A 183 2.86 7.65 5.17
CA THR A 183 3.31 8.73 6.05
C THR A 183 3.49 10.06 5.31
N CYS A 184 3.94 10.03 4.04
CA CYS A 184 4.02 11.22 3.20
C CYS A 184 2.62 11.74 2.86
N HIS A 185 1.70 10.86 2.48
CA HIS A 185 0.35 11.24 2.09
C HIS A 185 -0.44 11.86 3.24
N VAL A 186 -0.46 11.24 4.42
CA VAL A 186 -1.18 11.81 5.58
C VAL A 186 -0.57 13.13 6.03
N TRP A 187 0.77 13.26 5.98
CA TRP A 187 1.45 14.52 6.24
C TRP A 187 1.04 15.61 5.24
N ASP A 188 1.09 15.30 3.96
CA ASP A 188 0.70 16.22 2.89
C ASP A 188 -0.80 16.54 2.91
N ALA A 189 -1.66 15.63 3.42
CA ALA A 189 -3.08 15.86 3.67
C ALA A 189 -3.35 16.76 4.89
N GLY A 190 -2.38 16.91 5.81
CA GLY A 190 -2.47 17.84 6.94
C GLY A 190 -2.41 17.19 8.32
N TYR A 191 -2.37 15.86 8.42
CA TYR A 191 -2.24 15.14 9.68
C TYR A 191 -0.85 15.34 10.30
N ASP A 192 -0.79 15.62 11.60
CA ASP A 192 0.46 15.95 12.31
C ASP A 192 1.15 14.72 12.88
N ILE A 193 1.67 13.85 12.03
CA ILE A 193 2.42 12.65 12.46
C ILE A 193 3.77 12.96 13.10
N VAL A 194 4.24 14.23 13.06
CA VAL A 194 5.49 14.68 13.68
C VAL A 194 5.26 15.20 15.10
N GLY A 195 4.24 16.02 15.29
CA GLY A 195 3.94 16.65 16.57
C GLY A 195 2.93 15.88 17.42
N ASP A 196 2.04 15.10 16.80
CA ASP A 196 0.92 14.42 17.47
C ASP A 196 0.55 13.09 16.80
N LEU A 197 1.50 12.16 16.73
CA LEU A 197 1.25 10.83 16.15
C LEU A 197 0.13 10.08 16.88
N ASP A 198 0.09 10.15 18.22
CA ASP A 198 -0.96 9.51 19.03
C ASP A 198 -2.34 10.04 18.66
N GLY A 199 -2.51 11.36 18.55
CA GLY A 199 -3.79 11.98 18.16
C GLY A 199 -4.22 11.59 16.74
N VAL A 200 -3.29 11.49 15.79
CA VAL A 200 -3.59 10.99 14.43
C VAL A 200 -4.07 9.54 14.46
N LEU A 201 -3.43 8.68 15.25
CA LEU A 201 -3.82 7.28 15.39
C LEU A 201 -5.14 7.11 16.16
N GLU A 202 -5.45 7.98 17.13
CA GLU A 202 -6.74 8.00 17.80
C GLU A 202 -7.86 8.43 16.85
N GLU A 203 -7.60 9.40 15.98
CA GLU A 203 -8.56 9.82 14.95
C GLU A 203 -8.79 8.69 13.94
N PHE A 204 -7.72 8.03 13.47
CA PHE A 204 -7.81 6.88 12.58
C PHE A 204 -8.66 5.75 13.22
N ASP A 205 -8.39 5.42 14.48
CA ASP A 205 -9.11 4.38 15.22
C ASP A 205 -10.60 4.70 15.36
N ARG A 206 -10.91 5.96 15.68
CA ARG A 206 -12.29 6.44 15.82
C ARG A 206 -13.07 6.42 14.51
N VAL A 207 -12.43 6.71 13.38
CA VAL A 207 -13.09 6.89 12.07
C VAL A 207 -13.14 5.58 11.28
N ILE A 208 -12.03 4.82 11.27
CA ILE A 208 -11.87 3.61 10.44
C ILE A 208 -11.79 2.34 11.29
N GLY A 209 -11.05 2.40 12.41
CA GLY A 209 -10.64 1.28 13.24
C GLY A 209 -9.19 0.86 12.94
N LEU A 210 -8.37 0.74 13.99
CA LEU A 210 -6.96 0.32 13.85
C LEU A 210 -6.80 -1.14 13.42
N ASP A 211 -7.80 -1.96 13.64
CA ASP A 211 -7.87 -3.34 13.18
C ASP A 211 -7.90 -3.47 11.65
N ARG A 212 -8.26 -2.39 10.95
CA ARG A 212 -8.22 -2.30 9.48
C ARG A 212 -6.87 -1.80 8.93
N LEU A 213 -5.94 -1.37 9.78
CA LEU A 213 -4.61 -0.94 9.35
C LEU A 213 -3.69 -2.16 9.19
N HIS A 214 -3.33 -2.51 7.97
CA HIS A 214 -2.57 -3.73 7.68
C HIS A 214 -1.17 -3.49 7.12
N ALA A 215 -0.88 -2.27 6.66
CA ALA A 215 0.41 -1.92 6.08
C ALA A 215 0.70 -0.43 6.25
N ILE A 216 1.99 -0.08 6.20
CA ILE A 216 2.44 1.31 6.21
C ILE A 216 3.42 1.52 5.06
N HIS A 217 3.13 2.47 4.18
CA HIS A 217 4.14 3.09 3.33
C HIS A 217 4.91 4.09 4.17
N LEU A 218 6.17 3.80 4.41
CA LEU A 218 7.02 4.64 5.25
C LEU A 218 7.88 5.53 4.36
N ASN A 219 7.41 6.73 4.09
CA ASN A 219 8.02 7.69 3.20
C ASN A 219 8.20 9.04 3.91
N ASP A 220 9.31 9.74 3.65
CA ASP A 220 9.44 11.14 4.03
C ASP A 220 8.81 12.03 2.95
N SER A 221 8.49 13.27 3.27
CA SER A 221 7.89 14.21 2.32
C SER A 221 8.84 15.36 2.00
N MET A 222 8.95 15.71 0.72
CA MET A 222 9.65 16.92 0.27
C MET A 222 8.91 18.21 0.61
N ASN A 223 7.71 18.14 1.16
CA ASN A 223 6.81 19.28 1.32
C ASN A 223 6.41 19.48 2.78
N ALA A 224 6.02 20.71 3.11
CA ALA A 224 5.43 21.04 4.40
C ALA A 224 4.05 20.36 4.55
N ARG A 225 3.64 20.14 5.81
CA ARG A 225 2.34 19.61 6.19
C ARG A 225 1.19 20.36 5.52
N GLY A 226 0.21 19.62 5.00
CA GLY A 226 -0.96 20.18 4.34
C GLY A 226 -0.68 20.75 2.95
N SER A 227 0.39 20.33 2.31
CA SER A 227 0.78 20.82 0.97
C SER A 227 -0.08 20.26 -0.18
N HIS A 228 -0.70 19.11 0.01
CA HIS A 228 -1.47 18.35 -1.00
C HIS A 228 -0.68 18.09 -2.28
N LYS A 229 0.59 17.60 -2.17
CA LYS A 229 1.47 17.47 -3.34
C LYS A 229 1.93 16.06 -3.68
N ASP A 230 2.07 15.20 -2.71
CA ASP A 230 2.57 13.84 -2.90
C ASP A 230 3.95 13.83 -3.60
N ARG A 231 5.02 14.02 -2.82
CA ARG A 231 6.41 13.96 -3.28
C ARG A 231 7.26 13.34 -2.19
N HIS A 232 7.59 12.07 -2.38
CA HIS A 232 8.45 11.32 -1.45
C HIS A 232 9.87 11.88 -1.45
N ALA A 233 10.46 11.98 -0.27
CA ALA A 233 11.87 12.19 -0.03
C ALA A 233 12.49 10.90 0.54
N ARG A 234 13.80 10.80 0.52
CA ARG A 234 14.52 9.75 1.24
C ARG A 234 14.32 9.90 2.73
N ILE A 235 14.36 8.78 3.46
CA ILE A 235 14.16 8.77 4.92
C ILE A 235 15.13 9.73 5.62
N GLY A 236 14.57 10.75 6.27
CA GLY A 236 15.31 11.78 6.99
C GLY A 236 15.82 12.94 6.16
N GLU A 237 15.54 12.97 4.85
CA GLU A 237 15.90 14.07 3.96
C GLU A 237 14.73 15.01 3.64
N GLY A 238 13.54 14.75 4.19
CA GLY A 238 12.33 15.55 4.00
C GLY A 238 11.88 16.31 5.24
N GLU A 239 10.65 16.80 5.20
CA GLU A 239 10.03 17.65 6.22
C GLU A 239 9.45 16.86 7.42
N ILE A 240 9.21 15.55 7.26
CA ILE A 240 8.81 14.67 8.36
C ILE A 240 10.03 14.34 9.22
N GLY A 241 11.13 13.97 8.57
CA GLY A 241 12.42 13.72 9.17
C GLY A 241 12.56 12.37 9.87
N PHE A 242 13.80 11.89 9.97
CA PHE A 242 14.15 10.57 10.49
C PHE A 242 13.57 10.27 11.87
N LYS A 243 13.58 11.24 12.80
CA LYS A 243 13.13 11.02 14.17
C LYS A 243 11.64 10.66 14.23
N ALA A 244 10.80 11.34 13.46
CA ALA A 244 9.36 11.06 13.42
C ALA A 244 9.07 9.73 12.73
N LEU A 245 9.74 9.41 11.61
CA LEU A 245 9.59 8.13 10.92
C LEU A 245 10.06 6.95 11.78
N ALA A 246 11.16 7.10 12.54
CA ALA A 246 11.59 6.11 13.52
C ALA A 246 10.57 5.97 14.68
N ALA A 247 9.91 7.05 15.10
CA ALA A 247 8.82 6.95 16.08
C ALA A 247 7.62 6.17 15.53
N VAL A 248 7.29 6.31 14.25
CA VAL A 248 6.24 5.50 13.59
C VAL A 248 6.58 4.01 13.65
N THR A 249 7.82 3.62 13.32
CA THR A 249 8.23 2.20 13.37
C THR A 249 8.31 1.61 14.78
N ASN A 250 8.45 2.44 15.81
CA ASN A 250 8.51 2.02 17.21
C ASN A 250 7.18 2.14 17.96
N HIS A 251 6.18 2.75 17.33
CA HIS A 251 4.90 2.99 17.99
C HIS A 251 4.19 1.67 18.35
N PRO A 252 3.73 1.45 19.60
CA PRO A 252 3.16 0.18 20.04
C PRO A 252 1.98 -0.34 19.19
N LYS A 253 1.20 0.56 18.60
CA LYS A 253 0.07 0.21 17.73
C LYS A 253 0.49 -0.13 16.28
N LEU A 254 1.73 0.17 15.87
CA LEU A 254 2.20 0.07 14.49
C LEU A 254 3.38 -0.89 14.30
N ARG A 255 4.20 -1.09 15.31
CA ARG A 255 5.48 -1.81 15.24
C ARG A 255 5.42 -3.25 14.71
N ASP A 256 4.25 -3.87 14.78
CA ASP A 256 4.01 -5.25 14.30
C ASP A 256 3.45 -5.30 12.88
N LEU A 257 3.24 -4.13 12.25
CA LEU A 257 2.81 -4.02 10.86
C LEU A 257 4.01 -4.08 9.91
N PRO A 258 3.81 -4.49 8.64
CA PRO A 258 4.84 -4.39 7.62
C PRO A 258 4.98 -2.96 7.12
N PHE A 259 6.24 -2.53 6.92
CA PHE A 259 6.62 -1.22 6.39
C PHE A 259 7.24 -1.36 5.01
N TYR A 260 6.81 -0.52 4.07
CA TYR A 260 7.30 -0.51 2.69
C TYR A 260 7.80 0.88 2.32
N LEU A 261 9.05 0.94 1.81
CA LEU A 261 9.68 2.18 1.36
C LEU A 261 9.41 2.38 -0.14
N GLU A 262 8.95 3.56 -0.49
CA GLU A 262 8.80 4.03 -1.88
C GLU A 262 9.66 5.26 -2.15
N THR A 263 10.69 5.43 -1.35
CA THR A 263 11.62 6.54 -1.40
C THR A 263 12.39 6.58 -2.72
N PRO A 264 12.78 7.78 -3.22
CA PRO A 264 13.39 7.94 -4.53
C PRO A 264 14.86 7.50 -4.56
N ASN A 265 15.12 6.22 -4.28
CA ASN A 265 16.45 5.64 -4.36
C ASN A 265 16.76 5.19 -5.81
N PRO A 266 17.97 5.47 -6.33
CA PRO A 266 18.34 5.06 -7.67
C PRO A 266 18.63 3.56 -7.81
N ASP A 267 18.94 2.90 -6.69
CA ASP A 267 19.33 1.49 -6.63
C ASP A 267 19.03 0.86 -5.26
N LEU A 268 19.32 -0.44 -5.14
CA LEU A 268 19.11 -1.19 -3.88
C LEU A 268 20.04 -0.74 -2.75
N ALA A 269 21.20 -0.15 -3.03
CA ALA A 269 22.12 0.27 -1.98
C ALA A 269 21.52 1.41 -1.14
N GLY A 270 20.81 2.36 -1.77
CA GLY A 270 20.11 3.42 -1.05
C GLY A 270 19.03 2.87 -0.12
N TYR A 271 18.25 1.88 -0.57
CA TYR A 271 17.27 1.22 0.30
C TYR A 271 17.94 0.44 1.44
N ALA A 272 19.07 -0.23 1.18
CA ALA A 272 19.82 -0.93 2.23
C ALA A 272 20.29 0.04 3.34
N GLU A 273 20.74 1.25 2.98
CA GLU A 273 21.12 2.29 3.94
C GLU A 273 19.95 2.73 4.81
N GLU A 274 18.78 3.00 4.22
CA GLU A 274 17.56 3.41 4.91
C GLU A 274 17.04 2.31 5.84
N ILE A 275 16.94 1.05 5.35
CA ILE A 275 16.52 -0.10 6.15
C ILE A 275 17.46 -0.31 7.33
N ALA A 276 18.78 -0.27 7.11
CA ALA A 276 19.76 -0.42 8.18
C ALA A 276 19.67 0.71 9.22
N ALA A 277 19.38 1.95 8.79
CA ALA A 277 19.20 3.07 9.71
C ALA A 277 17.94 2.89 10.58
N LEU A 278 16.81 2.50 9.98
CA LEU A 278 15.55 2.25 10.69
C LEU A 278 15.67 1.06 11.64
N ARG A 279 16.32 -0.04 11.23
CA ARG A 279 16.58 -1.21 12.11
C ARG A 279 17.44 -0.85 13.31
N ARG A 280 18.46 0.02 13.16
CA ARG A 280 19.27 0.51 14.31
C ARG A 280 18.48 1.40 15.27
N ALA A 281 17.44 2.06 14.80
CA ALA A 281 16.58 2.92 15.61
C ALA A 281 15.35 2.18 16.18
N HIS A 282 15.14 0.93 15.76
CA HIS A 282 14.01 0.11 16.22
C HIS A 282 14.34 -0.53 17.57
N GLU A 283 13.46 -0.31 18.58
CA GLU A 283 13.57 -0.75 19.99
C GLU A 283 12.80 -2.05 20.27
#